data_8a3da42ff47d8c4c668ad918dcadb651
#
_entry.id   8a3da42ff47d8c4c668ad918dcadb651
#
_cell.length_a   1.000
_cell.length_b   1.000
_cell.length_c   1.000
_cell.angle_alpha   90.00
_cell.angle_beta   90.00
_cell.angle_gamma   90.00
#
_symmetry.space_group_name_H-M   'P 1'
#
loop_
_entity.id
_entity.type
_entity.pdbx_description
1 polymer ?
#
loop_
_entity_poly.entity_id
_entity_poly.type
_entity_poly.pdbx_seq_one_letter_code
_entity_poly.pdbx_strand_id
1 'polypeptide(L)'
;MSSDNIFETDSFIKEDSACRNVLVFHKLTDSVSFGSTNYSPKRICQLLESLTDNGYQFVSVSELMNANDSRKIAITFDDGYAHLAAALPPLIDRFKIKPTIFVPTSYVGKNNSWDYSSIFKSEPHLSRQQIEYLSEIGVDFGSHGHRHVGLSSLDNKALDSELSESKNILEEITGKPVESMSFPVGKTNSRVMAAAQKAGYKSSFTMSFPDNSDSNLAMGRVPVYFFDSPDTVMQKLGHTGLYPFHKALCRSATALSVGTVLLNKFLGRP
;
A
#
# COMPACT_ATOMS: atom_id res chain seq x y z
N MET A 1 33.70 -4.95 -56.51
CA MET A 1 34.06 -4.45 -55.21
C MET A 1 32.79 -4.04 -54.52
N SER A 2 32.24 -4.98 -53.79
CA SER A 2 30.97 -4.87 -53.07
C SER A 2 31.28 -4.67 -51.58
N SER A 3 30.82 -3.62 -51.00
CA SER A 3 30.92 -3.35 -49.56
C SER A 3 29.57 -3.59 -48.94
N ASP A 4 29.43 -4.74 -48.32
CA ASP A 4 28.27 -5.13 -47.53
C ASP A 4 28.26 -4.33 -46.21
N ASN A 5 27.33 -3.42 -46.08
CA ASN A 5 26.98 -2.78 -44.83
C ASN A 5 26.03 -3.71 -44.06
N ILE A 6 26.57 -4.41 -43.07
CA ILE A 6 25.79 -5.15 -42.08
C ILE A 6 25.28 -4.11 -41.06
N PHE A 7 23.98 -3.78 -41.14
CA PHE A 7 23.28 -3.09 -40.05
C PHE A 7 23.03 -4.14 -38.97
N GLU A 8 23.86 -4.13 -37.93
CA GLU A 8 23.52 -4.73 -36.64
C GLU A 8 22.34 -3.93 -36.02
N THR A 9 21.16 -4.50 -36.14
CA THR A 9 20.02 -4.07 -35.33
C THR A 9 20.20 -4.60 -33.92
N ASP A 10 20.85 -3.80 -33.06
CA ASP A 10 20.77 -3.99 -31.61
C ASP A 10 19.29 -3.99 -31.22
N SER A 11 18.72 -5.19 -31.12
CA SER A 11 17.45 -5.40 -30.46
C SER A 11 17.67 -5.14 -28.98
N PHE A 12 17.40 -3.92 -28.53
CA PHE A 12 17.16 -3.64 -27.13
C PHE A 12 16.00 -4.52 -26.68
N ILE A 13 16.31 -5.71 -26.20
CA ILE A 13 15.41 -6.50 -25.38
C ILE A 13 15.21 -5.63 -24.14
N LYS A 14 14.07 -4.92 -24.07
CA LYS A 14 13.58 -4.40 -22.80
C LYS A 14 13.50 -5.61 -21.89
N GLU A 15 14.40 -5.69 -20.90
CA GLU A 15 14.22 -6.59 -19.79
C GLU A 15 12.80 -6.33 -19.26
N ASP A 16 11.97 -7.38 -19.32
CA ASP A 16 10.63 -7.35 -18.72
C ASP A 16 10.83 -6.92 -17.26
N SER A 17 10.42 -5.69 -16.95
CA SER A 17 10.43 -5.23 -15.58
C SER A 17 9.44 -6.11 -14.84
N ALA A 18 9.94 -7.11 -14.12
CA ALA A 18 9.11 -8.06 -13.39
C ALA A 18 8.16 -7.27 -12.52
N CYS A 19 6.87 -7.45 -12.77
CA CYS A 19 5.82 -6.74 -12.03
C CYS A 19 5.96 -7.09 -10.55
N ARG A 20 6.23 -6.10 -9.71
CA ARG A 20 6.46 -6.31 -8.27
C ARG A 20 5.14 -6.59 -7.58
N ASN A 21 5.04 -7.72 -6.94
CA ASN A 21 3.81 -8.16 -6.27
C ASN A 21 3.68 -7.53 -4.88
N VAL A 22 2.84 -6.51 -4.76
CA VAL A 22 2.50 -5.86 -3.49
C VAL A 22 1.01 -6.02 -3.23
N LEU A 23 0.65 -6.75 -2.18
CA LEU A 23 -0.74 -6.82 -1.71
C LEU A 23 -1.05 -5.65 -0.79
N VAL A 24 -2.24 -5.07 -0.93
CA VAL A 24 -2.72 -4.04 -0.02
C VAL A 24 -4.03 -4.46 0.66
N PHE A 25 -4.00 -4.33 1.97
CA PHE A 25 -5.13 -4.48 2.90
C PHE A 25 -5.33 -3.17 3.65
N HIS A 26 -6.48 -3.03 4.35
CA HIS A 26 -6.69 -1.96 5.31
C HIS A 26 -7.03 -2.53 6.68
N LYS A 27 -8.00 -3.43 6.75
CA LYS A 27 -8.50 -3.97 8.01
C LYS A 27 -8.43 -5.50 8.06
N LEU A 28 -7.96 -6.03 9.18
CA LEU A 28 -8.04 -7.45 9.53
C LEU A 28 -9.03 -7.62 10.69
N THR A 29 -10.30 -7.78 10.39
CA THR A 29 -11.34 -7.87 11.41
C THR A 29 -12.53 -8.69 10.91
N ASP A 30 -13.17 -9.43 11.82
CA ASP A 30 -14.46 -10.09 11.56
C ASP A 30 -15.65 -9.15 11.83
N SER A 31 -15.39 -7.94 12.32
CA SER A 31 -16.47 -6.97 12.57
C SER A 31 -17.09 -6.49 11.26
N VAL A 32 -18.41 -6.48 11.20
CA VAL A 32 -19.14 -5.89 10.08
C VAL A 32 -18.89 -4.38 10.10
N SER A 33 -18.09 -3.90 9.17
CA SER A 33 -17.95 -2.47 8.89
C SER A 33 -18.18 -2.21 7.41
N PHE A 34 -18.77 -1.07 7.09
CA PHE A 34 -18.95 -0.68 5.70
C PHE A 34 -17.57 -0.42 5.07
N GLY A 35 -17.20 -1.23 4.08
CA GLY A 35 -15.96 -1.06 3.35
C GLY A 35 -15.53 -2.34 2.63
N SER A 36 -15.09 -2.21 1.39
CA SER A 36 -14.65 -3.35 0.57
C SER A 36 -13.32 -3.94 1.03
N THR A 37 -12.59 -3.26 1.90
CA THR A 37 -11.20 -3.57 2.30
C THR A 37 -11.08 -4.27 3.66
N ASN A 38 -12.20 -4.71 4.26
CA ASN A 38 -12.20 -5.53 5.47
C ASN A 38 -11.90 -6.98 5.10
N TYR A 39 -10.85 -7.55 5.64
CA TYR A 39 -10.51 -8.95 5.42
C TYR A 39 -10.48 -9.69 6.76
N SER A 40 -11.04 -10.90 6.83
CA SER A 40 -11.10 -11.57 8.11
C SER A 40 -9.76 -12.25 8.48
N PRO A 41 -9.40 -12.36 9.77
CA PRO A 41 -8.21 -13.08 10.21
C PRO A 41 -8.14 -14.52 9.72
N LYS A 42 -9.28 -15.22 9.65
CA LYS A 42 -9.34 -16.57 9.09
C LYS A 42 -8.99 -16.60 7.61
N ARG A 43 -9.51 -15.65 6.83
CA ARG A 43 -9.30 -15.62 5.37
C ARG A 43 -7.88 -15.21 5.00
N ILE A 44 -7.25 -14.33 5.78
CA ILE A 44 -5.84 -14.01 5.52
C ILE A 44 -4.95 -15.22 5.78
N CYS A 45 -5.21 -16.03 6.82
CA CYS A 45 -4.48 -17.29 7.03
C CYS A 45 -4.60 -18.21 5.80
N GLN A 46 -5.82 -18.42 5.29
CA GLN A 46 -6.04 -19.24 4.09
C GLN A 46 -5.32 -18.70 2.85
N LEU A 47 -5.31 -17.37 2.70
CA LEU A 47 -4.58 -16.72 1.60
C LEU A 47 -3.07 -16.92 1.72
N LEU A 48 -2.51 -16.71 2.91
CA LEU A 48 -1.07 -16.88 3.15
C LEU A 48 -0.64 -18.34 2.98
N GLU A 49 -1.45 -19.32 3.43
CA GLU A 49 -1.27 -20.74 3.15
C GLU A 49 -1.22 -20.99 1.64
N SER A 50 -2.24 -20.56 0.91
CA SER A 50 -2.32 -20.74 -0.54
C SER A 50 -1.13 -20.11 -1.27
N LEU A 51 -0.70 -18.92 -0.88
CA LEU A 51 0.48 -18.27 -1.47
C LEU A 51 1.76 -19.06 -1.19
N THR A 52 1.94 -19.55 0.04
CA THR A 52 3.09 -20.40 0.42
C THR A 52 3.11 -21.68 -0.38
N ASP A 53 1.98 -22.38 -0.49
CA ASP A 53 1.84 -23.64 -1.24
C ASP A 53 2.12 -23.47 -2.74
N ASN A 54 1.86 -22.25 -3.28
CA ASN A 54 2.19 -21.89 -4.65
C ASN A 54 3.61 -21.31 -4.82
N GLY A 55 4.46 -21.39 -3.78
CA GLY A 55 5.87 -21.06 -3.84
C GLY A 55 6.17 -19.55 -3.75
N TYR A 56 5.23 -18.72 -3.29
CA TYR A 56 5.51 -17.32 -3.00
C TYR A 56 6.31 -17.16 -1.71
N GLN A 57 7.23 -16.19 -1.72
CA GLN A 57 8.06 -15.83 -0.57
C GLN A 57 7.68 -14.45 -0.07
N PHE A 58 7.38 -14.34 1.22
CA PHE A 58 7.04 -13.07 1.84
C PHE A 58 8.32 -12.30 2.18
N VAL A 59 8.41 -11.09 1.66
CA VAL A 59 9.54 -10.18 1.85
C VAL A 59 9.06 -8.81 2.31
N SER A 60 9.96 -8.01 2.87
CA SER A 60 9.66 -6.60 3.16
C SER A 60 9.54 -5.80 1.86
N VAL A 61 8.94 -4.61 1.94
CA VAL A 61 8.91 -3.67 0.81
C VAL A 61 10.34 -3.36 0.33
N SER A 62 11.28 -3.12 1.23
CA SER A 62 12.66 -2.80 0.88
C SER A 62 13.39 -3.96 0.17
N GLU A 63 13.16 -5.20 0.62
CA GLU A 63 13.69 -6.40 -0.04
C GLU A 63 13.08 -6.60 -1.43
N LEU A 64 11.76 -6.35 -1.57
CA LEU A 64 11.07 -6.45 -2.85
C LEU A 64 11.58 -5.43 -3.88
N MET A 65 11.88 -4.20 -3.43
CA MET A 65 12.40 -3.14 -4.29
C MET A 65 13.72 -3.50 -4.95
N ASN A 66 14.53 -4.34 -4.29
CA ASN A 66 15.82 -4.81 -4.77
C ASN A 66 15.76 -6.19 -5.42
N ALA A 67 14.55 -6.78 -5.52
CA ALA A 67 14.38 -8.11 -6.10
C ALA A 67 13.93 -8.03 -7.55
N ASN A 68 14.43 -8.95 -8.36
CA ASN A 68 13.90 -9.23 -9.71
C ASN A 68 13.36 -10.67 -9.73
N ASP A 69 12.34 -10.94 -8.89
CA ASP A 69 11.78 -12.27 -8.70
C ASP A 69 10.26 -12.16 -8.52
N SER A 70 9.50 -12.66 -9.48
CA SER A 70 8.05 -12.63 -9.49
C SER A 70 7.38 -13.52 -8.41
N ARG A 71 8.15 -14.36 -7.72
CA ARG A 71 7.66 -15.15 -6.57
C ARG A 71 7.80 -14.42 -5.23
N LYS A 72 8.48 -13.28 -5.20
CA LYS A 72 8.52 -12.44 -4.02
C LYS A 72 7.29 -11.55 -3.94
N ILE A 73 6.74 -11.43 -2.72
CA ILE A 73 5.52 -10.68 -2.46
C ILE A 73 5.65 -9.91 -1.15
N ALA A 74 5.29 -8.62 -1.20
CA ALA A 74 5.18 -7.79 -0.01
C ALA A 74 3.72 -7.61 0.41
N ILE A 75 3.48 -7.58 1.73
CA ILE A 75 2.16 -7.37 2.32
C ILE A 75 2.13 -6.00 2.95
N THR A 76 1.16 -5.18 2.57
CA THR A 76 1.01 -3.83 3.08
C THR A 76 -0.39 -3.58 3.65
N PHE A 77 -0.45 -2.72 4.66
CA PHE A 77 -1.69 -2.27 5.29
C PHE A 77 -1.72 -0.75 5.28
N ASP A 78 -2.80 -0.17 4.78
CA ASP A 78 -3.02 1.27 4.85
C ASP A 78 -3.80 1.65 6.11
N ASP A 79 -3.81 2.93 6.43
CA ASP A 79 -4.53 3.59 7.52
C ASP A 79 -4.03 3.28 8.95
N GLY A 80 -3.32 2.20 9.21
CA GLY A 80 -2.77 1.92 10.53
C GLY A 80 -3.81 1.75 11.63
N TYR A 81 -4.88 0.98 11.41
CA TYR A 81 -5.93 0.71 12.41
C TYR A 81 -5.41 -0.11 13.60
N ALA A 82 -5.89 0.20 14.81
CA ALA A 82 -5.39 -0.37 16.08
C ALA A 82 -5.53 -1.89 16.20
N HIS A 83 -6.53 -2.50 15.55
CA HIS A 83 -6.72 -3.96 15.58
C HIS A 83 -5.56 -4.73 14.93
N LEU A 84 -4.75 -4.09 14.08
CA LEU A 84 -3.55 -4.71 13.50
C LEU A 84 -2.52 -5.11 14.58
N ALA A 85 -2.50 -4.41 15.71
CA ALA A 85 -1.60 -4.74 16.83
C ALA A 85 -1.86 -6.14 17.43
N ALA A 86 -3.09 -6.60 17.39
CA ALA A 86 -3.46 -7.95 17.83
C ALA A 86 -3.45 -8.98 16.68
N ALA A 87 -3.78 -8.54 15.46
CA ALA A 87 -3.94 -9.44 14.32
C ALA A 87 -2.61 -9.87 13.68
N LEU A 88 -1.59 -9.01 13.66
CA LEU A 88 -0.33 -9.29 12.95
C LEU A 88 0.63 -10.24 13.68
N PRO A 89 0.83 -10.19 15.00
CA PRO A 89 1.83 -11.03 15.67
C PRO A 89 1.69 -12.53 15.35
N PRO A 90 0.49 -13.16 15.43
CA PRO A 90 0.35 -14.58 15.11
C PRO A 90 0.61 -14.89 13.63
N LEU A 91 0.35 -13.95 12.71
CA LEU A 91 0.64 -14.11 11.28
C LEU A 91 2.15 -14.02 11.00
N ILE A 92 2.83 -13.08 11.66
CA ILE A 92 4.29 -12.93 11.58
C ILE A 92 4.97 -14.20 12.10
N ASP A 93 4.53 -14.70 13.24
CA ASP A 93 5.12 -15.91 13.83
C ASP A 93 4.92 -17.13 12.93
N ARG A 94 3.70 -17.35 12.42
CA ARG A 94 3.35 -18.52 11.64
C ARG A 94 3.91 -18.49 10.22
N PHE A 95 3.78 -17.40 9.51
CA PHE A 95 4.08 -17.30 8.08
C PHE A 95 5.39 -16.56 7.77
N LYS A 96 6.05 -16.02 8.81
CA LYS A 96 7.28 -15.21 8.67
C LYS A 96 7.12 -14.03 7.69
N ILE A 97 5.90 -13.47 7.62
CA ILE A 97 5.64 -12.26 6.83
C ILE A 97 6.40 -11.07 7.42
N LYS A 98 6.76 -10.11 6.56
CA LYS A 98 7.40 -8.83 6.91
C LYS A 98 6.50 -7.69 6.45
N PRO A 99 5.37 -7.45 7.14
CA PRO A 99 4.39 -6.49 6.68
C PRO A 99 4.87 -5.05 6.84
N THR A 100 4.37 -4.17 5.97
CA THR A 100 4.54 -2.72 6.11
C THR A 100 3.19 -2.09 6.41
N ILE A 101 3.12 -1.23 7.44
CA ILE A 101 1.92 -0.45 7.76
C ILE A 101 2.15 1.02 7.38
N PHE A 102 1.30 1.57 6.53
CA PHE A 102 1.29 2.98 6.19
C PHE A 102 0.34 3.74 7.13
N VAL A 103 0.89 4.68 7.90
CA VAL A 103 0.19 5.36 9.01
C VAL A 103 -0.02 6.84 8.71
N PRO A 104 -1.26 7.35 8.80
CA PRO A 104 -1.56 8.77 8.82
C PRO A 104 -1.26 9.32 10.22
N THR A 105 -0.15 10.04 10.37
CA THR A 105 0.48 10.27 11.68
C THR A 105 -0.28 11.19 12.63
N SER A 106 -1.16 12.07 12.12
CA SER A 106 -2.02 12.89 12.98
C SER A 106 -3.07 12.08 13.72
N TYR A 107 -3.29 10.83 13.32
CA TYR A 107 -4.27 9.93 13.92
C TYR A 107 -3.67 8.88 14.86
N VAL A 108 -2.36 8.88 15.07
CA VAL A 108 -1.72 7.99 16.05
C VAL A 108 -2.38 8.15 17.43
N GLY A 109 -2.95 7.05 17.94
CA GLY A 109 -3.68 7.00 19.21
C GLY A 109 -5.05 7.67 19.21
N LYS A 110 -5.57 8.06 18.04
CA LYS A 110 -6.88 8.71 17.90
C LYS A 110 -7.83 7.85 17.07
N ASN A 111 -9.08 8.22 17.04
CA ASN A 111 -10.09 7.62 16.19
C ASN A 111 -10.09 8.28 14.80
N ASN A 112 -10.47 7.50 13.77
CA ASN A 112 -10.63 8.05 12.43
C ASN A 112 -11.78 9.08 12.37
N SER A 113 -11.63 10.06 11.47
CA SER A 113 -12.65 11.07 11.22
C SER A 113 -12.87 11.38 9.74
N TRP A 114 -12.05 10.80 8.85
CA TRP A 114 -12.13 11.07 7.40
C TRP A 114 -12.98 10.04 6.63
N ASP A 115 -13.21 8.87 7.16
CA ASP A 115 -13.95 7.81 6.48
C ASP A 115 -15.46 7.95 6.73
N TYR A 116 -16.29 7.69 5.72
CA TYR A 116 -17.75 7.65 5.88
C TYR A 116 -18.20 6.62 6.92
N SER A 117 -17.44 5.55 7.13
CA SER A 117 -17.71 4.59 8.20
C SER A 117 -17.61 5.22 9.59
N SER A 118 -16.83 6.28 9.76
CA SER A 118 -16.72 7.02 11.02
C SER A 118 -18.02 7.71 11.45
N ILE A 119 -18.96 7.90 10.51
CA ILE A 119 -20.29 8.43 10.81
C ILE A 119 -21.08 7.42 11.65
N PHE A 120 -20.88 6.12 11.41
CA PHE A 120 -21.61 5.04 12.08
C PHE A 120 -20.79 4.36 13.18
N LYS A 121 -19.47 4.26 13.00
CA LYS A 121 -18.57 3.63 13.95
C LYS A 121 -17.18 4.27 13.87
N SER A 122 -16.79 4.91 14.96
CA SER A 122 -15.43 5.43 15.10
C SER A 122 -14.46 4.27 15.38
N GLU A 123 -13.37 4.19 14.62
CA GLU A 123 -12.37 3.13 14.75
C GLU A 123 -11.03 3.74 15.18
N PRO A 124 -10.36 3.14 16.20
CA PRO A 124 -9.08 3.64 16.67
C PRO A 124 -7.94 3.30 15.71
N HIS A 125 -6.96 4.19 15.61
CA HIS A 125 -5.67 3.93 14.99
C HIS A 125 -4.64 3.47 16.02
N LEU A 126 -3.55 2.86 15.52
CA LEU A 126 -2.43 2.42 16.33
C LEU A 126 -1.96 3.54 17.26
N SER A 127 -1.81 3.23 18.53
CA SER A 127 -1.14 4.12 19.48
C SER A 127 0.37 4.10 19.26
N ARG A 128 1.09 5.08 19.86
CA ARG A 128 2.56 5.12 19.84
C ARG A 128 3.15 3.80 20.33
N GLN A 129 2.69 3.31 21.49
CA GLN A 129 3.18 2.05 22.09
C GLN A 129 2.92 0.83 21.18
N GLN A 130 1.79 0.81 20.46
CA GLN A 130 1.51 -0.27 19.51
C GLN A 130 2.43 -0.23 18.29
N ILE A 131 2.77 0.96 17.79
CA ILE A 131 3.74 1.14 16.70
C ILE A 131 5.14 0.69 17.14
N GLU A 132 5.59 1.13 18.31
CA GLU A 132 6.86 0.72 18.92
C GLU A 132 6.94 -0.81 19.03
N TYR A 133 5.95 -1.44 19.67
CA TYR A 133 5.87 -2.90 19.81
C TYR A 133 5.89 -3.64 18.47
N LEU A 134 5.06 -3.23 17.50
CA LEU A 134 5.03 -3.86 16.18
C LEU A 134 6.35 -3.70 15.43
N SER A 135 7.02 -2.55 15.56
CA SER A 135 8.33 -2.30 14.98
C SER A 135 9.42 -3.20 15.57
N GLU A 136 9.36 -3.50 16.87
CA GLU A 136 10.28 -4.43 17.55
C GLU A 136 10.14 -5.86 17.05
N ILE A 137 8.92 -6.31 16.72
CA ILE A 137 8.66 -7.66 16.21
C ILE A 137 8.79 -7.79 14.68
N GLY A 138 9.29 -6.75 13.99
CA GLY A 138 9.64 -6.82 12.57
C GLY A 138 8.60 -6.29 11.60
N VAL A 139 7.62 -5.51 12.06
CA VAL A 139 6.74 -4.72 11.18
C VAL A 139 7.47 -3.48 10.73
N ASP A 140 7.48 -3.22 9.42
CA ASP A 140 7.96 -1.98 8.86
C ASP A 140 6.85 -0.91 8.88
N PHE A 141 7.24 0.35 9.04
CA PHE A 141 6.32 1.48 9.01
C PHE A 141 6.66 2.43 7.87
N GLY A 142 5.61 2.86 7.17
CA GLY A 142 5.67 3.86 6.11
C GLY A 142 4.67 4.99 6.35
N SER A 143 4.85 6.10 5.67
CA SER A 143 3.97 7.25 5.75
C SER A 143 2.68 7.04 4.94
N HIS A 144 1.53 7.44 5.52
CA HIS A 144 0.28 7.64 4.77
C HIS A 144 -0.14 9.12 4.79
N GLY A 145 0.86 10.02 4.69
CA GLY A 145 0.70 11.45 4.94
C GLY A 145 0.52 11.76 6.43
N HIS A 146 0.39 13.04 6.76
CA HIS A 146 0.13 13.47 8.13
C HIS A 146 -1.37 13.41 8.47
N ARG A 147 -2.22 14.09 7.68
CA ARG A 147 -3.65 14.29 7.93
C ARG A 147 -4.57 13.43 7.05
N HIS A 148 -4.03 12.49 6.27
CA HIS A 148 -4.78 11.66 5.32
C HIS A 148 -5.56 12.48 4.28
N VAL A 149 -4.95 13.50 3.71
CA VAL A 149 -5.56 14.37 2.70
C VAL A 149 -5.03 14.06 1.30
N GLY A 150 -5.82 14.39 0.27
CA GLY A 150 -5.38 14.25 -1.13
C GLY A 150 -4.22 15.19 -1.45
N LEU A 151 -2.99 14.69 -1.49
CA LEU A 151 -1.75 15.46 -1.60
C LEU A 151 -1.69 16.35 -2.85
N SER A 152 -2.33 15.93 -3.94
CA SER A 152 -2.36 16.69 -5.21
C SER A 152 -3.14 18.01 -5.11
N SER A 153 -4.00 18.19 -4.12
CA SER A 153 -4.80 19.39 -3.90
C SER A 153 -4.12 20.44 -3.02
N LEU A 154 -3.00 20.09 -2.37
CA LEU A 154 -2.27 20.98 -1.47
C LEU A 154 -1.36 21.93 -2.27
N ASP A 155 -1.08 23.10 -1.72
CA ASP A 155 0.03 23.94 -2.20
C ASP A 155 1.39 23.31 -1.82
N ASN A 156 2.50 23.86 -2.31
CA ASN A 156 3.82 23.27 -2.09
C ASN A 156 4.23 23.28 -0.62
N LYS A 157 3.90 24.32 0.14
CA LYS A 157 4.25 24.42 1.56
C LYS A 157 3.49 23.39 2.40
N ALA A 158 2.19 23.26 2.18
CA ALA A 158 1.37 22.27 2.85
C ALA A 158 1.76 20.83 2.45
N LEU A 159 2.14 20.61 1.18
CA LEU A 159 2.63 19.31 0.71
C LEU A 159 3.95 18.93 1.37
N ASP A 160 4.93 19.84 1.40
CA ASP A 160 6.22 19.61 2.06
C ASP A 160 6.02 19.30 3.56
N SER A 161 5.09 20.01 4.25
CA SER A 161 4.74 19.75 5.66
C SER A 161 4.12 18.36 5.85
N GLU A 162 3.10 18.00 5.05
CA GLU A 162 2.47 16.67 5.11
C GLU A 162 3.48 15.52 5.00
N LEU A 163 4.43 15.65 4.07
CA LEU A 163 5.41 14.62 3.79
C LEU A 163 6.51 14.56 4.87
N SER A 164 7.04 15.71 5.29
CA SER A 164 8.14 15.76 6.27
C SER A 164 7.67 15.47 7.68
N GLU A 165 6.53 16.03 8.12
CA GLU A 165 5.99 15.77 9.46
C GLU A 165 5.64 14.30 9.65
N SER A 166 4.98 13.67 8.67
CA SER A 166 4.62 12.26 8.78
C SER A 166 5.86 11.36 8.87
N LYS A 167 6.90 11.65 8.08
CA LYS A 167 8.18 10.94 8.12
C LYS A 167 8.84 11.09 9.49
N ASN A 168 9.04 12.31 9.96
CA ASN A 168 9.74 12.62 11.20
C ASN A 168 9.05 11.99 12.42
N ILE A 169 7.72 12.03 12.50
CA ILE A 169 6.94 11.43 13.59
C ILE A 169 7.14 9.91 13.62
N LEU A 170 7.09 9.24 12.48
CA LEU A 170 7.29 7.79 12.45
C LEU A 170 8.74 7.40 12.76
N GLU A 171 9.72 8.15 12.27
CA GLU A 171 11.13 7.94 12.59
C GLU A 171 11.41 8.17 14.08
N GLU A 172 10.76 9.17 14.70
CA GLU A 172 10.84 9.40 16.16
C GLU A 172 10.24 8.22 16.95
N ILE A 173 9.09 7.68 16.51
CA ILE A 173 8.41 6.58 17.20
C ILE A 173 9.19 5.27 17.05
N THR A 174 9.63 4.95 15.83
CA THR A 174 10.22 3.64 15.54
C THR A 174 11.73 3.57 15.76
N GLY A 175 12.40 4.72 15.81
CA GLY A 175 13.86 4.81 15.82
C GLY A 175 14.52 4.32 14.52
N LYS A 176 13.76 4.13 13.45
CA LYS A 176 14.21 3.58 12.16
C LYS A 176 13.91 4.55 11.03
N PRO A 177 14.71 4.55 9.93
CA PRO A 177 14.41 5.35 8.74
C PRO A 177 13.06 4.95 8.11
N VAL A 178 12.26 5.93 7.73
CA VAL A 178 10.99 5.75 7.01
C VAL A 178 11.19 6.12 5.54
N GLU A 179 11.38 5.12 4.70
CA GLU A 179 11.78 5.29 3.29
C GLU A 179 10.65 4.99 2.30
N SER A 180 9.49 4.54 2.80
CA SER A 180 8.34 4.22 1.98
C SER A 180 7.10 5.02 2.38
N MET A 181 6.22 5.27 1.39
CA MET A 181 4.92 5.89 1.65
C MET A 181 3.81 5.29 0.77
N SER A 182 2.58 5.41 1.23
CA SER A 182 1.39 5.19 0.40
C SER A 182 0.65 6.51 0.26
N PHE A 183 0.24 6.85 -0.98
CA PHE A 183 -0.49 8.08 -1.22
C PHE A 183 -1.93 7.97 -0.69
N PRO A 184 -2.37 8.88 0.21
CA PRO A 184 -3.77 8.93 0.63
C PRO A 184 -4.70 8.98 -0.58
N VAL A 185 -5.81 8.23 -0.52
CA VAL A 185 -6.78 8.09 -1.63
C VAL A 185 -6.16 7.45 -2.90
N GLY A 186 -4.93 6.98 -2.85
CA GLY A 186 -4.23 6.30 -3.95
C GLY A 186 -3.90 7.18 -5.16
N LYS A 187 -4.00 8.53 -5.04
CA LYS A 187 -3.77 9.47 -6.15
C LYS A 187 -2.49 10.25 -5.98
N THR A 188 -1.77 10.41 -7.09
CA THR A 188 -0.54 11.20 -7.16
C THR A 188 -0.42 11.91 -8.51
N ASN A 189 0.58 12.78 -8.64
CA ASN A 189 1.04 13.40 -9.88
C ASN A 189 2.55 13.67 -9.80
N SER A 190 3.16 14.12 -10.90
CA SER A 190 4.61 14.37 -10.97
C SER A 190 5.13 15.32 -9.90
N ARG A 191 4.35 16.37 -9.53
CA ARG A 191 4.69 17.30 -8.48
C ARG A 191 4.75 16.64 -7.10
N VAL A 192 3.76 15.82 -6.77
CA VAL A 192 3.70 15.08 -5.50
C VAL A 192 4.82 14.05 -5.43
N MET A 193 5.10 13.31 -6.52
CA MET A 193 6.21 12.36 -6.58
C MET A 193 7.57 13.05 -6.37
N ALA A 194 7.80 14.18 -7.01
CA ALA A 194 9.03 14.96 -6.82
C ALA A 194 9.18 15.46 -5.37
N ALA A 195 8.08 15.91 -4.74
CA ALA A 195 8.10 16.32 -3.34
C ALA A 195 8.36 15.12 -2.40
N ALA A 196 7.78 13.95 -2.66
CA ALA A 196 8.04 12.74 -1.90
C ALA A 196 9.52 12.31 -2.00
N GLN A 197 10.09 12.34 -3.20
CA GLN A 197 11.52 12.07 -3.40
C GLN A 197 12.40 13.07 -2.65
N LYS A 198 12.08 14.36 -2.72
CA LYS A 198 12.79 15.44 -1.98
C LYS A 198 12.71 15.24 -0.47
N ALA A 199 11.59 14.74 0.05
CA ALA A 199 11.41 14.39 1.46
C ALA A 199 12.19 13.11 1.87
N GLY A 200 12.82 12.41 0.92
CA GLY A 200 13.67 11.23 1.17
C GLY A 200 12.92 9.89 1.12
N TYR A 201 11.71 9.84 0.56
CA TYR A 201 11.06 8.57 0.27
C TYR A 201 11.71 7.91 -0.96
N LYS A 202 12.06 6.63 -0.84
CA LYS A 202 12.68 5.83 -1.91
C LYS A 202 11.66 5.03 -2.70
N SER A 203 10.50 4.72 -2.06
CA SER A 203 9.39 4.02 -2.70
C SER A 203 8.06 4.63 -2.31
N SER A 204 7.12 4.68 -3.24
CA SER A 204 5.76 5.11 -2.93
C SER A 204 4.71 4.32 -3.71
N PHE A 205 3.53 4.18 -3.12
CA PHE A 205 2.49 3.28 -3.56
C PHE A 205 1.19 4.00 -3.86
N THR A 206 0.56 3.58 -4.95
CA THR A 206 -0.79 4.00 -5.35
C THR A 206 -1.81 2.89 -5.07
N MET A 207 -3.09 3.16 -5.34
CA MET A 207 -4.16 2.16 -5.35
C MET A 207 -4.48 1.66 -6.77
N SER A 208 -3.66 2.00 -7.76
CA SER A 208 -3.77 1.42 -9.10
C SER A 208 -3.23 -0.01 -9.11
N PHE A 209 -3.74 -0.84 -10.02
CA PHE A 209 -3.12 -2.13 -10.29
C PHE A 209 -1.72 -1.93 -10.86
N PRO A 210 -0.78 -2.84 -10.52
CA PRO A 210 0.55 -2.83 -11.10
C PRO A 210 0.50 -2.85 -12.64
N ASP A 211 1.35 -2.06 -13.27
CA ASP A 211 1.53 -2.09 -14.73
C ASP A 211 2.96 -1.70 -15.12
N ASN A 212 3.29 -1.86 -16.41
CA ASN A 212 4.63 -1.60 -16.93
C ASN A 212 5.06 -0.12 -16.88
N SER A 213 4.18 0.79 -16.50
CA SER A 213 4.49 2.21 -16.28
C SER A 213 4.87 2.52 -14.83
N ASP A 214 4.79 1.52 -13.92
CA ASP A 214 5.13 1.69 -12.52
C ASP A 214 6.60 2.11 -12.36
N SER A 215 6.80 3.03 -11.44
CA SER A 215 8.12 3.48 -11.00
C SER A 215 8.23 3.30 -9.48
N ASN A 216 9.45 3.35 -8.94
CA ASN A 216 9.64 3.26 -7.50
C ASN A 216 8.84 4.31 -6.70
N LEU A 217 8.51 5.45 -7.33
CA LEU A 217 7.75 6.56 -6.72
C LEU A 217 6.27 6.59 -7.09
N ALA A 218 5.76 5.58 -7.80
CA ALA A 218 4.33 5.46 -8.11
C ALA A 218 3.99 4.00 -8.46
N MET A 219 4.22 3.11 -7.51
CA MET A 219 4.00 1.67 -7.73
C MET A 219 2.56 1.29 -7.46
N GLY A 220 1.95 0.55 -8.39
CA GLY A 220 0.65 -0.05 -8.22
C GLY A 220 0.67 -1.20 -7.21
N ARG A 221 -0.47 -1.50 -6.62
CA ARG A 221 -0.65 -2.61 -5.67
C ARG A 221 -1.89 -3.42 -6.04
N VAL A 222 -1.87 -4.70 -5.64
CA VAL A 222 -3.01 -5.61 -5.79
C VAL A 222 -3.91 -5.49 -4.55
N PRO A 223 -5.08 -4.84 -4.65
CA PRO A 223 -5.98 -4.71 -3.52
C PRO A 223 -6.68 -6.04 -3.24
N VAL A 224 -6.79 -6.36 -1.94
CA VAL A 224 -7.52 -7.53 -1.44
C VAL A 224 -8.79 -7.07 -0.78
N TYR A 225 -9.93 -7.51 -1.34
CA TYR A 225 -11.26 -7.16 -0.87
C TYR A 225 -11.91 -8.27 -0.06
N PHE A 226 -12.90 -7.94 0.77
CA PHE A 226 -13.60 -8.90 1.63
C PHE A 226 -14.21 -10.09 0.88
N PHE A 227 -14.53 -9.94 -0.40
CA PHE A 227 -15.10 -10.99 -1.26
C PHE A 227 -14.04 -11.82 -2.02
N ASP A 228 -12.76 -11.40 -2.01
CA ASP A 228 -11.71 -12.12 -2.73
C ASP A 228 -11.39 -13.46 -2.05
N SER A 229 -11.50 -14.56 -2.79
CA SER A 229 -10.94 -15.84 -2.38
C SER A 229 -9.42 -15.88 -2.60
N PRO A 230 -8.68 -16.83 -2.00
CA PRO A 230 -7.27 -17.06 -2.33
C PRO A 230 -7.03 -17.20 -3.83
N ASP A 231 -7.89 -17.96 -4.55
CA ASP A 231 -7.79 -18.14 -6.00
C ASP A 231 -7.97 -16.81 -6.75
N THR A 232 -8.88 -15.95 -6.31
CA THR A 232 -9.07 -14.62 -6.90
C THR A 232 -7.82 -13.77 -6.75
N VAL A 233 -7.18 -13.78 -5.58
CA VAL A 233 -5.93 -13.06 -5.36
C VAL A 233 -4.80 -13.63 -6.21
N MET A 234 -4.70 -14.96 -6.33
CA MET A 234 -3.73 -15.61 -7.22
C MET A 234 -3.93 -15.22 -8.68
N GLN A 235 -5.17 -15.14 -9.17
CA GLN A 235 -5.47 -14.66 -10.52
C GLN A 235 -5.07 -13.19 -10.72
N LYS A 236 -5.26 -12.34 -9.72
CA LYS A 236 -4.82 -10.94 -9.75
C LYS A 236 -3.29 -10.83 -9.83
N LEU A 237 -2.55 -11.66 -9.10
CA LEU A 237 -1.08 -11.71 -9.10
C LEU A 237 -0.53 -12.29 -10.42
N GLY A 238 -1.19 -13.32 -10.98
CA GLY A 238 -0.76 -14.00 -12.19
C GLY A 238 -1.10 -13.27 -13.49
N HIS A 239 -1.73 -12.10 -13.44
CA HIS A 239 -2.18 -11.34 -14.62
C HIS A 239 -2.99 -12.19 -15.63
N THR A 240 -3.77 -13.18 -15.13
CA THR A 240 -4.55 -14.10 -15.95
C THR A 240 -5.76 -13.46 -16.60
N GLY A 241 -6.50 -14.19 -17.43
CA GLY A 241 -7.57 -13.68 -18.31
C GLY A 241 -8.67 -12.82 -17.67
N LEU A 242 -8.87 -12.87 -16.34
CA LEU A 242 -9.77 -12.00 -15.59
C LEU A 242 -9.12 -10.69 -15.10
N TYR A 243 -7.84 -10.50 -15.35
CA TYR A 243 -7.10 -9.29 -14.96
C TYR A 243 -7.74 -7.97 -15.43
N PRO A 244 -8.22 -7.82 -16.68
CA PRO A 244 -8.92 -6.60 -17.11
C PRO A 244 -10.18 -6.33 -16.31
N PHE A 245 -10.94 -7.37 -15.96
CA PHE A 245 -12.16 -7.25 -15.15
C PHE A 245 -11.82 -6.81 -13.72
N HIS A 246 -10.83 -7.42 -13.10
CA HIS A 246 -10.35 -7.01 -11.77
C HIS A 246 -9.83 -5.57 -11.77
N LYS A 247 -9.10 -5.18 -12.80
CA LYS A 247 -8.61 -3.79 -12.98
C LYS A 247 -9.77 -2.79 -13.10
N ALA A 248 -10.84 -3.13 -13.83
CA ALA A 248 -12.04 -2.31 -13.95
C ALA A 248 -12.78 -2.18 -12.62
N LEU A 249 -12.96 -3.29 -11.90
CA LEU A 249 -13.62 -3.31 -10.58
C LEU A 249 -12.87 -2.43 -9.55
N CYS A 250 -11.55 -2.50 -9.53
CA CYS A 250 -10.72 -1.66 -8.66
C CYS A 250 -10.83 -0.17 -9.00
N ARG A 251 -10.85 0.17 -10.28
CA ARG A 251 -11.08 1.56 -10.71
C ARG A 251 -12.41 2.09 -10.20
N SER A 252 -13.46 1.29 -10.25
CA SER A 252 -14.79 1.66 -9.72
C SER A 252 -14.76 1.81 -8.20
N ALA A 253 -14.10 0.92 -7.46
CA ALA A 253 -13.96 1.01 -6.01
C ALA A 253 -13.15 2.25 -5.58
N THR A 254 -12.07 2.57 -6.29
CA THR A 254 -11.27 3.79 -6.06
C THR A 254 -12.08 5.05 -6.39
N ALA A 255 -12.93 5.03 -7.41
CA ALA A 255 -13.80 6.17 -7.73
C ALA A 255 -14.84 6.43 -6.62
N LEU A 256 -15.36 5.38 -5.98
CA LEU A 256 -16.27 5.52 -4.84
C LEU A 256 -15.57 6.12 -3.61
N SER A 257 -14.30 5.75 -3.35
CA SER A 257 -13.54 6.36 -2.25
C SER A 257 -13.26 7.85 -2.45
N VAL A 258 -13.14 8.30 -3.70
CA VAL A 258 -13.06 9.73 -4.05
C VAL A 258 -14.37 10.48 -3.76
N GLY A 259 -15.51 9.83 -3.96
CA GLY A 259 -16.81 10.38 -3.57
C GLY A 259 -16.90 10.72 -2.08
N THR A 260 -16.22 9.94 -1.23
CA THR A 260 -16.13 10.15 0.21
C THR A 260 -15.39 11.45 0.55
N VAL A 261 -14.27 11.71 -0.14
CA VAL A 261 -13.47 12.94 0.04
C VAL A 261 -14.30 14.18 -0.36
N LEU A 262 -15.06 14.08 -1.45
CA LEU A 262 -15.92 15.17 -1.89
C LEU A 262 -17.07 15.41 -0.91
N LEU A 263 -17.66 14.35 -0.37
CA LEU A 263 -18.72 14.44 0.65
C LEU A 263 -18.19 15.06 1.94
N ASN A 264 -17.02 14.65 2.42
CA ASN A 264 -16.40 15.23 3.60
C ASN A 264 -16.09 16.72 3.41
N LYS A 265 -15.59 17.11 2.24
CA LYS A 265 -15.36 18.52 1.90
C LYS A 265 -16.67 19.33 1.89
N PHE A 266 -17.76 18.73 1.38
CA PHE A 266 -19.09 19.35 1.39
C PHE A 266 -19.66 19.50 2.82
N LEU A 267 -19.35 18.54 3.70
CA LEU A 267 -19.74 18.55 5.11
C LEU A 267 -18.81 19.39 6.02
N GLY A 268 -17.80 20.09 5.44
CA GLY A 268 -16.84 20.89 6.19
C GLY A 268 -15.90 20.09 7.10
N ARG A 269 -15.71 18.81 6.79
CA ARG A 269 -14.81 17.92 7.51
C ARG A 269 -13.43 17.91 6.84
N PRO A 270 -12.34 17.74 7.62
CA PRO A 270 -10.99 17.68 7.06
C PRO A 270 -10.76 16.55 6.05
#